data_4909aafb47e5411a69f86897be7f731e
#
_entry.id   4909aafb47e5411a69f86897be7f731e
#
_cell.length_a   1.000
_cell.length_b   1.000
_cell.length_c   1.000
_cell.angle_alpha   90.00
_cell.angle_beta   90.00
_cell.angle_gamma   90.00
#
_symmetry.space_group_name_H-M   'P 1'
#
loop_
_entity.id
_entity.type
_entity.pdbx_description
1 polymer ?
#
loop_
_entity_poly.entity_id
_entity_poly.type
_entity_poly.pdbx_seq_one_letter_code
_entity_poly.pdbx_strand_id
1 'polypeptide(L)'
;MELNRRDFMKANAALAAAAAAGMTIPVKQVNATEDMGIKWDKAPCRFCGTGCSVLVGTKDGRVVATQGDPDAEVNRGLNCIKGYFLSKIMYGADRVQTPLLRMKDGKFHKEGDFTPVSWDQAFTIMAEKIKDILKKKEPNAVGMFSSGQTTIYEGYAKVKLWKAGLRSNTIDPNARHCMASAAVAFMRTFGMDEPMGCYNDIEKTDAFVLWGSNMAEMHPILWSRISDRRLSSDNVKVVVMSTFEHRSFELADVPIVFNPHADLAILNYIANYIIQNDKVNWDFVNKHTKFKRGETDIGYGLRPEHPLEVAAKNRKTAGKMYDSDFEEFKKIVAPYTLDEAHRISGVPKDQLETLAKMYADPEQNLVSYWTMGFNQHTRGVWVNHMIYNVHLLTGKISKPGCGPFSLTGQPSACGTAREVGTFVHRLPADMVVTNPKHVEITEKKWKLPKGTIPTVPGYTAVQQSRALKDGKLNFLWQLCTNNMQGGPNINEEIFPGWRNPENFIVVSDPYPSVSAVAADLILPTCMWVEKEGAYGNAERRTQFWRQQVKAPGEAKS
;
A
#
# COMPACT_ATOMS: atom_id res chain seq x y z
N MET A 1 -29.31 15.23 32.93
CA MET A 1 -30.39 16.02 32.26
C MET A 1 -30.66 15.32 30.94
N GLU A 2 -31.72 14.52 30.89
CA GLU A 2 -32.10 13.84 29.65
C GLU A 2 -32.83 14.86 28.76
N LEU A 3 -32.17 15.26 27.69
CA LEU A 3 -32.75 16.07 26.62
C LEU A 3 -33.69 15.19 25.79
N ASN A 4 -34.99 15.42 25.83
CA ASN A 4 -35.91 14.74 24.93
C ASN A 4 -35.80 15.31 23.51
N ARG A 5 -36.26 14.55 22.50
CA ARG A 5 -36.17 14.89 21.08
C ARG A 5 -36.74 16.28 20.73
N ARG A 6 -37.73 16.74 21.48
CA ARG A 6 -38.38 18.03 21.25
C ARG A 6 -37.52 19.20 21.74
N ASP A 7 -36.81 19.02 22.85
CA ASP A 7 -35.90 20.04 23.39
C ASP A 7 -34.60 20.14 22.58
N PHE A 8 -34.12 19.02 22.05
CA PHE A 8 -33.03 18.99 21.07
C PHE A 8 -33.38 19.74 19.77
N MET A 9 -34.61 19.54 19.24
CA MET A 9 -35.10 20.26 18.05
C MET A 9 -35.26 21.76 18.31
N LYS A 10 -35.75 22.16 19.49
CA LYS A 10 -35.88 23.57 19.86
C LYS A 10 -34.52 24.25 20.02
N ALA A 11 -33.56 23.57 20.62
CA ALA A 11 -32.20 24.11 20.77
C ALA A 11 -31.52 24.31 19.42
N ASN A 12 -31.65 23.37 18.46
CA ASN A 12 -31.11 23.52 17.11
C ASN A 12 -31.81 24.63 16.30
N ALA A 13 -33.15 24.79 16.46
CA ALA A 13 -33.89 25.88 15.80
C ALA A 13 -33.46 27.26 16.34
N ALA A 14 -33.22 27.37 17.64
CA ALA A 14 -32.75 28.62 18.28
C ALA A 14 -31.29 28.94 17.83
N LEU A 15 -30.43 27.93 17.69
CA LEU A 15 -29.06 28.07 17.15
C LEU A 15 -29.06 28.53 15.69
N ALA A 16 -29.93 27.96 14.86
CA ALA A 16 -30.09 28.36 13.46
C ALA A 16 -30.63 29.78 13.32
N ALA A 17 -31.59 30.18 14.16
CA ALA A 17 -32.11 31.55 14.17
C ALA A 17 -31.08 32.59 14.64
N ALA A 18 -30.26 32.27 15.63
CA ALA A 18 -29.16 33.11 16.10
C ALA A 18 -28.07 33.29 15.05
N ALA A 19 -27.70 32.22 14.31
CA ALA A 19 -26.75 32.27 13.21
C ALA A 19 -27.30 33.13 12.04
N ALA A 20 -28.57 33.02 11.71
CA ALA A 20 -29.24 33.83 10.68
C ALA A 20 -29.33 35.32 11.07
N ALA A 21 -29.33 35.66 12.38
CA ALA A 21 -29.30 37.02 12.89
C ALA A 21 -27.90 37.63 13.02
N GLY A 22 -26.85 36.96 12.51
CA GLY A 22 -25.45 37.45 12.56
C GLY A 22 -24.86 37.51 13.97
N MET A 23 -25.47 36.86 14.94
CA MET A 23 -24.91 36.75 16.30
C MET A 23 -23.83 35.67 16.31
N THR A 24 -22.59 36.06 16.43
CA THR A 24 -21.50 35.16 16.81
C THR A 24 -21.70 34.75 18.28
N ILE A 25 -22.32 33.61 18.49
CA ILE A 25 -22.31 32.96 19.80
C ILE A 25 -20.85 32.48 19.98
N PRO A 26 -20.10 32.96 20.99
CA PRO A 26 -18.84 32.32 21.31
C PRO A 26 -19.18 30.91 21.75
N VAL A 27 -19.04 29.94 20.84
CA VAL A 27 -19.02 28.54 21.20
C VAL A 27 -17.74 28.40 22.04
N LYS A 28 -17.84 28.56 23.37
CA LYS A 28 -16.88 27.97 24.25
C LYS A 28 -16.85 26.50 23.85
N GLN A 29 -15.79 26.09 23.16
CA GLN A 29 -15.47 24.67 23.09
C GLN A 29 -15.42 24.22 24.56
N VAL A 30 -16.47 23.56 24.96
CA VAL A 30 -16.46 22.86 26.25
C VAL A 30 -15.39 21.80 26.05
N ASN A 31 -14.20 22.03 26.61
CA ASN A 31 -13.19 21.01 26.79
C ASN A 31 -13.73 20.03 27.84
N ALA A 32 -14.82 19.35 27.50
CA ALA A 32 -15.44 18.31 28.32
C ALA A 32 -14.47 17.16 28.66
N THR A 33 -13.28 17.18 28.04
CA THR A 33 -12.25 16.17 28.22
C THR A 33 -11.27 16.49 29.35
N GLU A 34 -11.07 17.76 29.73
CA GLU A 34 -10.19 18.12 30.87
C GLU A 34 -10.78 17.64 32.20
N ASP A 35 -12.10 17.72 32.38
CA ASP A 35 -12.77 17.25 33.61
C ASP A 35 -12.87 15.71 33.72
N MET A 36 -12.57 14.95 32.65
CA MET A 36 -12.69 13.49 32.65
C MET A 36 -11.37 12.75 32.95
N GLY A 37 -10.26 13.45 33.20
CA GLY A 37 -8.96 12.85 33.45
C GLY A 37 -8.37 12.10 32.23
N ILE A 38 -8.75 12.48 31.03
CA ILE A 38 -8.22 11.92 29.78
C ILE A 38 -6.94 12.65 29.40
N LYS A 39 -5.87 11.89 29.18
CA LYS A 39 -4.60 12.42 28.64
C LYS A 39 -4.61 12.26 27.13
N TRP A 40 -4.26 13.35 26.42
CA TRP A 40 -4.22 13.37 24.96
C TRP A 40 -2.79 13.42 24.45
N ASP A 41 -2.47 12.60 23.43
CA ASP A 41 -1.21 12.64 22.70
C ASP A 41 -1.46 12.33 21.21
N LYS A 42 -0.49 12.62 20.34
CA LYS A 42 -0.61 12.45 18.89
C LYS A 42 -0.09 11.10 18.43
N ALA A 43 -0.75 10.53 17.42
CA ALA A 43 -0.23 9.39 16.67
C ALA A 43 -0.78 9.38 15.24
N PRO A 44 -0.06 8.86 14.23
CA PRO A 44 -0.64 8.62 12.92
C PRO A 44 -1.69 7.51 12.98
N CYS A 45 -2.76 7.66 12.23
CA CYS A 45 -3.78 6.63 12.08
C CYS A 45 -3.18 5.36 11.45
N ARG A 46 -3.53 4.18 11.99
CA ARG A 46 -2.97 2.91 11.53
C ARG A 46 -3.75 2.22 10.40
N PHE A 47 -4.82 2.83 9.87
CA PHE A 47 -5.66 2.12 8.89
C PHE A 47 -5.16 2.20 7.46
N CYS A 48 -4.87 3.39 6.95
CA CYS A 48 -4.48 3.53 5.53
C CYS A 48 -3.31 4.49 5.33
N GLY A 49 -2.78 4.47 4.12
CA GLY A 49 -1.63 5.26 3.71
C GLY A 49 -1.88 6.77 3.60
N THR A 50 -3.09 7.26 3.84
CA THR A 50 -3.33 8.70 3.96
C THR A 50 -2.45 9.32 5.05
N GLY A 51 -2.27 8.63 6.18
CA GLY A 51 -1.41 9.13 7.25
C GLY A 51 -2.04 10.29 8.02
N CYS A 52 -3.35 10.22 8.32
CA CYS A 52 -4.00 11.19 9.19
C CYS A 52 -3.34 11.21 10.56
N SER A 53 -3.09 12.40 11.12
CA SER A 53 -2.74 12.54 12.53
C SER A 53 -4.00 12.50 13.38
N VAL A 54 -3.98 11.71 14.44
CA VAL A 54 -5.09 11.62 15.40
C VAL A 54 -4.61 11.96 16.80
N LEU A 55 -5.44 12.67 17.54
CA LEU A 55 -5.32 12.82 18.98
C LEU A 55 -5.89 11.56 19.63
N VAL A 56 -5.09 10.92 20.47
CA VAL A 56 -5.40 9.69 21.17
C VAL A 56 -5.61 10.00 22.63
N GLY A 57 -6.83 9.81 23.10
CA GLY A 57 -7.21 10.00 24.51
C GLY A 57 -7.00 8.71 25.29
N THR A 58 -6.18 8.78 26.34
CA THR A 58 -5.91 7.67 27.24
C THR A 58 -6.39 7.95 28.64
N LYS A 59 -6.99 6.94 29.29
CA LYS A 59 -7.41 6.96 30.69
C LYS A 59 -7.21 5.58 31.29
N ASP A 60 -6.70 5.50 32.51
CA ASP A 60 -6.48 4.27 33.27
C ASP A 60 -5.71 3.20 32.45
N GLY A 61 -4.69 3.64 31.71
CA GLY A 61 -3.86 2.78 30.88
C GLY A 61 -4.52 2.23 29.61
N ARG A 62 -5.69 2.76 29.21
CA ARG A 62 -6.44 2.33 28.01
C ARG A 62 -6.67 3.50 27.06
N VAL A 63 -6.72 3.22 25.77
CA VAL A 63 -7.20 4.17 24.75
C VAL A 63 -8.73 4.21 24.86
N VAL A 64 -9.30 5.37 25.19
CA VAL A 64 -10.74 5.55 25.38
C VAL A 64 -11.39 6.40 24.28
N ALA A 65 -10.59 7.23 23.59
CA ALA A 65 -11.11 8.10 22.51
C ALA A 65 -10.04 8.36 21.45
N THR A 66 -10.50 8.69 20.26
CA THR A 66 -9.64 9.20 19.15
C THR A 66 -10.40 10.30 18.41
N GLN A 67 -9.69 11.35 18.01
CA GLN A 67 -10.24 12.43 17.20
C GLN A 67 -9.19 12.93 16.21
N GLY A 68 -9.61 13.63 15.16
CA GLY A 68 -8.67 14.24 14.20
C GLY A 68 -7.83 15.33 14.86
N ASP A 69 -6.56 15.40 14.51
CA ASP A 69 -5.66 16.47 14.93
C ASP A 69 -5.91 17.73 14.09
N PRO A 70 -6.38 18.85 14.69
CA PRO A 70 -6.69 20.07 13.95
C PRO A 70 -5.44 20.74 13.35
N ASP A 71 -4.26 20.52 13.93
CA ASP A 71 -3.01 21.11 13.46
C ASP A 71 -2.36 20.28 12.32
N ALA A 72 -2.93 19.13 11.99
CA ALA A 72 -2.35 18.25 10.98
C ALA A 72 -2.69 18.70 9.55
N GLU A 73 -1.68 18.91 8.72
CA GLU A 73 -1.85 19.29 7.31
C GLU A 73 -2.61 18.24 6.49
N VAL A 74 -2.46 16.95 6.82
CA VAL A 74 -3.06 15.84 6.09
C VAL A 74 -4.57 15.85 6.22
N ASN A 75 -5.08 15.88 7.43
CA ASN A 75 -6.51 15.68 7.76
C ASN A 75 -7.20 16.89 8.37
N ARG A 76 -6.48 17.95 8.77
CA ARG A 76 -7.04 19.26 9.18
C ARG A 76 -8.19 19.13 10.20
N GLY A 77 -7.99 18.32 11.21
CA GLY A 77 -9.00 18.04 12.23
C GLY A 77 -10.04 16.97 11.86
N LEU A 78 -10.09 16.55 10.61
CA LEU A 78 -11.05 15.52 10.19
C LEU A 78 -10.60 14.13 10.64
N ASN A 79 -11.57 13.25 10.89
CA ASN A 79 -11.35 11.85 11.17
C ASN A 79 -12.44 11.01 10.48
N CYS A 80 -12.09 9.93 9.83
CA CYS A 80 -13.08 9.04 9.23
C CYS A 80 -13.57 8.00 10.23
N ILE A 81 -14.63 7.26 9.87
CA ILE A 81 -15.21 6.23 10.72
C ILE A 81 -14.16 5.21 11.23
N LYS A 82 -13.19 4.82 10.40
CA LYS A 82 -12.10 3.92 10.79
C LYS A 82 -11.22 4.52 11.88
N GLY A 83 -10.90 5.81 11.76
CA GLY A 83 -10.09 6.54 12.74
C GLY A 83 -10.80 6.71 14.08
N TYR A 84 -12.10 6.93 14.09
CA TYR A 84 -12.88 7.01 15.34
C TYR A 84 -12.94 5.68 16.09
N PHE A 85 -12.86 4.55 15.39
CA PHE A 85 -12.93 3.21 16.01
C PHE A 85 -11.55 2.57 16.27
N LEU A 86 -10.46 3.33 16.23
CA LEU A 86 -9.11 2.82 16.52
C LEU A 86 -8.99 2.14 17.89
N SER A 87 -9.66 2.66 18.91
CA SER A 87 -9.65 2.04 20.24
C SER A 87 -10.34 0.67 20.25
N LYS A 88 -11.36 0.46 19.44
CA LYS A 88 -12.13 -0.80 19.42
C LYS A 88 -11.30 -1.99 18.95
N ILE A 89 -10.44 -1.78 17.95
CA ILE A 89 -9.61 -2.86 17.40
C ILE A 89 -8.46 -3.27 18.32
N MET A 90 -8.17 -2.51 19.38
CA MET A 90 -7.12 -2.85 20.33
C MET A 90 -7.57 -3.84 21.42
N TYR A 91 -8.87 -3.93 21.68
CA TYR A 91 -9.42 -4.61 22.85
C TYR A 91 -10.44 -5.69 22.50
N GLY A 92 -10.23 -6.42 21.41
CA GLY A 92 -11.02 -7.61 21.08
C GLY A 92 -10.83 -8.70 22.12
N ALA A 93 -11.91 -9.45 22.42
CA ALA A 93 -11.88 -10.51 23.44
C ALA A 93 -10.95 -11.67 23.06
N ASP A 94 -10.71 -11.86 21.77
CA ASP A 94 -9.85 -12.90 21.18
C ASP A 94 -8.39 -12.43 20.95
N ARG A 95 -7.99 -11.31 21.57
CA ARG A 95 -6.62 -10.80 21.47
C ARG A 95 -5.61 -11.84 21.97
N VAL A 96 -4.63 -12.19 21.13
CA VAL A 96 -3.54 -13.10 21.52
C VAL A 96 -2.63 -12.39 22.52
N GLN A 97 -2.42 -13.01 23.71
CA GLN A 97 -1.69 -12.40 24.83
C GLN A 97 -0.40 -13.13 25.20
N THR A 98 -0.28 -14.41 24.85
CA THR A 98 0.89 -15.24 25.09
C THR A 98 1.29 -15.98 23.81
N PRO A 99 2.57 -16.37 23.63
CA PRO A 99 2.95 -17.23 22.52
C PRO A 99 2.21 -18.58 22.58
N LEU A 100 1.73 -19.05 21.42
CA LEU A 100 0.95 -20.29 21.30
C LEU A 100 1.66 -21.24 20.32
N LEU A 101 2.12 -22.38 20.81
CA LEU A 101 2.81 -23.41 20.02
C LEU A 101 1.90 -24.64 19.85
N ARG A 102 1.86 -25.21 18.64
CA ARG A 102 1.19 -26.51 18.44
C ARG A 102 1.95 -27.61 19.13
N MET A 103 1.26 -28.31 20.03
CA MET A 103 1.87 -29.38 20.85
C MET A 103 0.98 -30.63 20.91
N LYS A 104 1.64 -31.78 20.97
CA LYS A 104 1.04 -33.08 21.28
C LYS A 104 2.01 -33.84 22.18
N ASP A 105 1.52 -34.43 23.25
CA ASP A 105 2.32 -35.19 24.22
C ASP A 105 3.54 -34.40 24.74
N GLY A 106 3.36 -33.11 25.03
CA GLY A 106 4.40 -32.20 25.57
C GLY A 106 5.49 -31.80 24.58
N LYS A 107 5.36 -32.13 23.30
CA LYS A 107 6.33 -31.80 22.23
C LYS A 107 5.65 -31.06 21.07
N PHE A 108 6.44 -30.28 20.34
CA PHE A 108 5.96 -29.70 19.09
C PHE A 108 5.44 -30.77 18.13
N HIS A 109 4.24 -30.58 17.65
CA HIS A 109 3.62 -31.46 16.65
C HIS A 109 2.73 -30.67 15.69
N LYS A 110 2.90 -30.84 14.39
CA LYS A 110 2.20 -30.10 13.33
C LYS A 110 0.66 -30.15 13.45
N GLU A 111 0.14 -31.30 13.87
CA GLU A 111 -1.29 -31.55 14.08
C GLU A 111 -1.71 -31.45 15.56
N GLY A 112 -0.85 -30.86 16.41
CA GLY A 112 -1.17 -30.66 17.82
C GLY A 112 -2.06 -29.43 18.05
N ASP A 113 -2.58 -29.32 19.26
CA ASP A 113 -3.36 -28.16 19.70
C ASP A 113 -2.45 -27.02 20.14
N PHE A 114 -2.95 -25.78 20.03
CA PHE A 114 -2.21 -24.62 20.52
C PHE A 114 -2.14 -24.61 22.04
N THR A 115 -0.93 -24.63 22.56
CA THR A 115 -0.61 -24.57 23.98
C THR A 115 0.19 -23.30 24.27
N PRO A 116 -0.14 -22.54 25.34
CA PRO A 116 0.67 -21.41 25.77
C PRO A 116 2.10 -21.83 26.11
N VAL A 117 3.09 -21.09 25.63
CA VAL A 117 4.51 -21.29 25.93
C VAL A 117 5.16 -19.96 26.28
N SER A 118 6.30 -19.99 26.98
CA SER A 118 7.07 -18.76 27.24
C SER A 118 7.73 -18.22 25.96
N TRP A 119 8.09 -16.95 25.98
CA TRP A 119 8.88 -16.34 24.90
C TRP A 119 10.22 -17.07 24.69
N ASP A 120 10.87 -17.51 25.77
CA ASP A 120 12.13 -18.24 25.67
C ASP A 120 11.96 -19.58 24.97
N GLN A 121 10.89 -20.30 25.27
CA GLN A 121 10.55 -21.54 24.57
C GLN A 121 10.23 -21.27 23.09
N ALA A 122 9.46 -20.23 22.80
CA ALA A 122 9.14 -19.84 21.42
C ALA A 122 10.40 -19.47 20.61
N PHE A 123 11.29 -18.64 21.16
CA PHE A 123 12.53 -18.28 20.48
C PHE A 123 13.51 -19.45 20.38
N THR A 124 13.56 -20.33 21.37
CA THR A 124 14.40 -21.53 21.33
C THR A 124 14.00 -22.42 20.17
N ILE A 125 12.73 -22.77 20.05
CA ILE A 125 12.27 -23.62 18.93
C ILE A 125 12.48 -22.97 17.56
N MET A 126 12.23 -21.65 17.44
CA MET A 126 12.53 -20.91 16.21
C MET A 126 14.01 -20.99 15.84
N ALA A 127 14.90 -20.74 16.82
CA ALA A 127 16.35 -20.77 16.61
C ALA A 127 16.85 -22.17 16.24
N GLU A 128 16.35 -23.21 16.88
CA GLU A 128 16.66 -24.60 16.55
C GLU A 128 16.24 -24.95 15.13
N LYS A 129 15.00 -24.65 14.74
CA LYS A 129 14.49 -24.89 13.39
C LYS A 129 15.31 -24.15 12.32
N ILE A 130 15.63 -22.87 12.56
CA ILE A 130 16.48 -22.07 11.64
C ILE A 130 17.88 -22.70 11.52
N LYS A 131 18.53 -23.03 12.65
CA LYS A 131 19.87 -23.64 12.64
C LYS A 131 19.90 -24.97 11.92
N ASP A 132 18.89 -25.83 12.14
CA ASP A 132 18.82 -27.14 11.49
C ASP A 132 18.59 -27.03 9.98
N ILE A 133 17.80 -26.06 9.53
CA ILE A 133 17.62 -25.79 8.11
C ILE A 133 18.92 -25.27 7.50
N LEU A 134 19.58 -24.29 8.13
CA LEU A 134 20.80 -23.69 7.62
C LEU A 134 22.02 -24.63 7.59
N LYS A 135 22.01 -25.72 8.39
CA LYS A 135 23.01 -26.79 8.30
C LYS A 135 22.86 -27.65 7.03
N LYS A 136 21.66 -27.73 6.48
CA LYS A 136 21.29 -28.67 5.41
C LYS A 136 21.00 -27.99 4.08
N LYS A 137 20.68 -26.71 4.10
CA LYS A 137 20.15 -25.96 2.95
C LYS A 137 20.76 -24.55 2.86
N GLU A 138 20.63 -23.95 1.69
CA GLU A 138 21.01 -22.57 1.44
C GLU A 138 20.22 -21.57 2.30
N PRO A 139 20.78 -20.39 2.63
CA PRO A 139 20.15 -19.39 3.47
C PRO A 139 18.74 -18.97 3.03
N ASN A 140 18.45 -18.99 1.73
CA ASN A 140 17.12 -18.69 1.20
C ASN A 140 16.04 -19.73 1.52
N ALA A 141 16.39 -20.86 2.17
CA ALA A 141 15.44 -21.80 2.76
C ALA A 141 14.77 -21.26 4.06
N VAL A 142 15.24 -20.11 4.57
CA VAL A 142 14.65 -19.37 5.68
C VAL A 142 14.09 -18.06 5.16
N GLY A 143 12.78 -17.83 5.29
CA GLY A 143 12.08 -16.70 4.71
C GLY A 143 11.21 -15.91 5.70
N MET A 144 10.89 -14.69 5.30
CA MET A 144 9.95 -13.81 6.01
C MET A 144 8.94 -13.21 5.04
N PHE A 145 7.66 -13.30 5.38
CA PHE A 145 6.59 -12.57 4.73
C PHE A 145 6.23 -11.34 5.57
N SER A 146 6.77 -10.19 5.18
CA SER A 146 6.68 -8.93 5.91
C SER A 146 5.37 -8.19 5.65
N SER A 147 5.12 -7.10 6.38
CA SER A 147 3.89 -6.31 6.28
C SER A 147 4.14 -4.80 6.30
N GLY A 148 3.32 -4.07 5.55
CA GLY A 148 3.19 -2.61 5.63
C GLY A 148 2.43 -2.10 6.86
N GLN A 149 2.01 -2.99 7.77
CA GLN A 149 1.45 -2.65 9.08
C GLN A 149 2.53 -2.45 10.15
N THR A 150 3.76 -2.89 9.90
CA THR A 150 4.87 -2.71 10.83
C THR A 150 5.44 -1.30 10.76
N THR A 151 6.11 -0.88 11.83
CA THR A 151 6.80 0.41 11.88
C THR A 151 8.06 0.42 11.02
N ILE A 152 8.58 1.60 10.71
CA ILE A 152 9.88 1.78 10.02
C ILE A 152 10.99 1.08 10.82
N TYR A 153 10.98 1.20 12.17
CA TYR A 153 11.98 0.59 13.05
C TYR A 153 11.96 -0.94 12.97
N GLU A 154 10.78 -1.55 13.06
CA GLU A 154 10.61 -3.00 12.87
C GLU A 154 11.02 -3.43 11.46
N GLY A 155 10.70 -2.61 10.45
CA GLY A 155 11.11 -2.82 9.06
C GLY A 155 12.64 -2.89 8.95
N TYR A 156 13.33 -1.91 9.51
CA TYR A 156 14.79 -1.84 9.49
C TYR A 156 15.45 -3.01 10.24
N ALA A 157 14.96 -3.32 11.45
CA ALA A 157 15.50 -4.40 12.25
C ALA A 157 15.41 -5.75 11.55
N LYS A 158 14.24 -6.08 10.95
CA LYS A 158 14.06 -7.34 10.25
C LYS A 158 14.84 -7.43 8.94
N VAL A 159 15.01 -6.35 8.18
CA VAL A 159 15.87 -6.34 6.98
C VAL A 159 17.31 -6.63 7.36
N LYS A 160 17.80 -6.01 8.44
CA LYS A 160 19.16 -6.24 8.94
C LYS A 160 19.33 -7.67 9.45
N LEU A 161 18.38 -8.19 10.23
CA LEU A 161 18.41 -9.57 10.73
C LEU A 161 18.44 -10.58 9.57
N TRP A 162 17.54 -10.43 8.59
CA TRP A 162 17.44 -11.38 7.48
C TRP A 162 18.64 -11.33 6.54
N LYS A 163 18.93 -10.15 6.00
CA LYS A 163 19.95 -10.01 4.95
C LYS A 163 21.39 -10.11 5.49
N ALA A 164 21.63 -9.60 6.70
CA ALA A 164 22.96 -9.63 7.31
C ALA A 164 23.12 -10.80 8.30
N GLY A 165 22.20 -10.95 9.24
CA GLY A 165 22.31 -11.98 10.30
C GLY A 165 22.12 -13.39 9.77
N LEU A 166 21.08 -13.64 9.00
CA LEU A 166 20.78 -14.97 8.43
C LEU A 166 21.34 -15.13 7.02
N ARG A 167 21.86 -14.09 6.40
CA ARG A 167 22.37 -14.07 5.02
C ARG A 167 21.35 -14.54 3.98
N SER A 168 20.06 -14.29 4.27
CA SER A 168 18.95 -14.65 3.40
C SER A 168 18.31 -13.38 2.83
N ASN A 169 18.18 -13.33 1.51
CA ASN A 169 17.39 -12.30 0.83
C ASN A 169 15.91 -12.69 0.67
N THR A 170 15.48 -13.84 1.21
CA THR A 170 14.07 -14.26 1.19
C THR A 170 13.26 -13.51 2.26
N ILE A 171 13.14 -12.20 2.08
CA ILE A 171 12.23 -11.32 2.83
C ILE A 171 11.45 -10.49 1.82
N ASP A 172 10.12 -10.68 1.77
CA ASP A 172 9.25 -9.95 0.85
C ASP A 172 7.96 -9.53 1.58
N PRO A 173 7.45 -8.30 1.35
CA PRO A 173 6.28 -7.83 2.06
C PRO A 173 4.99 -8.14 1.30
N ASN A 174 3.85 -8.05 1.99
CA ASN A 174 2.54 -8.05 1.34
C ASN A 174 2.34 -6.88 0.36
N ALA A 175 3.16 -5.84 0.43
CA ALA A 175 3.23 -4.78 -0.58
C ALA A 175 3.59 -5.29 -1.99
N ARG A 176 4.14 -6.52 -2.11
CA ARG A 176 4.31 -7.23 -3.39
C ARG A 176 2.98 -7.43 -4.11
N HIS A 177 1.92 -7.73 -3.37
CA HIS A 177 0.56 -7.89 -3.90
C HIS A 177 -0.24 -6.58 -3.91
N CYS A 178 0.29 -5.50 -3.33
CA CYS A 178 -0.34 -4.19 -3.21
C CYS A 178 0.08 -3.26 -4.36
N MET A 179 1.12 -2.44 -4.17
CA MET A 179 1.56 -1.40 -5.10
C MET A 179 2.82 -1.76 -5.92
N ALA A 180 3.25 -3.02 -5.96
CA ALA A 180 4.48 -3.39 -6.65
C ALA A 180 4.45 -3.11 -8.16
N SER A 181 3.30 -3.15 -8.82
CA SER A 181 3.18 -2.77 -10.23
C SER A 181 3.49 -1.29 -10.43
N ALA A 182 2.93 -0.40 -9.61
CA ALA A 182 3.27 1.02 -9.62
C ALA A 182 4.74 1.25 -9.27
N ALA A 183 5.26 0.57 -8.22
CA ALA A 183 6.64 0.66 -7.80
C ALA A 183 7.62 0.32 -8.93
N VAL A 184 7.40 -0.79 -9.64
CA VAL A 184 8.23 -1.18 -10.80
C VAL A 184 8.15 -0.15 -11.91
N ALA A 185 6.95 0.37 -12.18
CA ALA A 185 6.76 1.37 -13.21
C ALA A 185 7.43 2.71 -12.83
N PHE A 186 7.32 3.17 -11.56
CA PHE A 186 8.04 4.34 -11.05
C PHE A 186 9.57 4.18 -11.18
N MET A 187 10.11 3.05 -10.74
CA MET A 187 11.54 2.75 -10.86
C MET A 187 12.04 2.78 -12.31
N ARG A 188 11.26 2.24 -13.25
CA ARG A 188 11.62 2.23 -14.67
C ARG A 188 11.52 3.58 -15.33
N THR A 189 10.51 4.37 -14.94
CA THR A 189 10.23 5.68 -15.55
C THR A 189 11.08 6.79 -14.92
N PHE A 190 11.19 6.82 -13.59
CA PHE A 190 11.77 7.95 -12.85
C PHE A 190 13.05 7.57 -12.06
N GLY A 191 13.39 6.29 -12.02
CA GLY A 191 14.57 5.81 -11.28
C GLY A 191 14.34 5.67 -9.77
N MET A 192 13.16 6.03 -9.25
CA MET A 192 12.78 5.93 -7.85
C MET A 192 11.33 5.50 -7.71
N ASP A 193 10.97 4.87 -6.59
CA ASP A 193 9.62 4.41 -6.29
C ASP A 193 8.88 5.48 -5.47
N GLU A 194 8.56 6.62 -6.10
CA GLU A 194 7.88 7.71 -5.39
C GLU A 194 6.91 8.48 -6.28
N PRO A 195 5.67 8.76 -5.81
CA PRO A 195 4.80 9.72 -6.48
C PRO A 195 5.40 11.13 -6.38
N MET A 196 5.27 11.92 -7.44
CA MET A 196 5.90 13.24 -7.56
C MET A 196 5.15 14.35 -6.83
N GLY A 197 3.84 14.17 -6.60
CA GLY A 197 2.97 15.15 -5.97
C GLY A 197 2.90 15.06 -4.44
N CYS A 198 2.07 15.89 -3.85
CA CYS A 198 1.71 15.86 -2.43
C CYS A 198 0.20 16.10 -2.27
N TYR A 199 -0.33 15.97 -1.06
CA TYR A 199 -1.78 16.17 -0.84
C TYR A 199 -2.22 17.63 -1.01
N ASN A 200 -1.32 18.59 -0.86
CA ASN A 200 -1.64 20.01 -1.09
C ASN A 200 -1.83 20.36 -2.57
N ASP A 201 -1.55 19.44 -3.49
CA ASP A 201 -1.93 19.57 -4.89
C ASP A 201 -3.45 19.54 -5.08
N ILE A 202 -4.20 18.91 -4.17
CA ILE A 202 -5.66 18.83 -4.25
C ILE A 202 -6.30 20.21 -4.35
N GLU A 203 -5.83 21.17 -3.56
CA GLU A 203 -6.38 22.52 -3.54
C GLU A 203 -6.04 23.36 -4.79
N LYS A 204 -5.15 22.85 -5.67
CA LYS A 204 -4.69 23.52 -6.89
C LYS A 204 -5.07 22.77 -8.16
N THR A 205 -5.75 21.64 -8.02
CA THR A 205 -6.19 20.79 -9.14
C THR A 205 -7.52 21.28 -9.69
N ASP A 206 -7.65 21.24 -11.02
CA ASP A 206 -8.88 21.59 -11.74
C ASP A 206 -9.61 20.33 -12.26
N ALA A 207 -8.87 19.24 -12.46
CA ALA A 207 -9.44 17.95 -12.87
C ALA A 207 -8.85 16.78 -12.07
N PHE A 208 -9.71 16.05 -11.39
CA PHE A 208 -9.37 14.81 -10.71
C PHE A 208 -9.81 13.62 -11.54
N VAL A 209 -8.90 12.71 -11.86
CA VAL A 209 -9.25 11.44 -12.52
C VAL A 209 -8.93 10.27 -11.59
N LEU A 210 -9.96 9.58 -11.12
CA LEU A 210 -9.84 8.47 -10.17
C LEU A 210 -9.91 7.14 -10.91
N TRP A 211 -8.78 6.49 -11.07
CA TRP A 211 -8.64 5.22 -11.78
C TRP A 211 -8.75 4.03 -10.84
N GLY A 212 -9.82 3.25 -10.95
CA GLY A 212 -10.01 2.05 -10.12
C GLY A 212 -9.86 2.33 -8.62
N SER A 213 -10.43 3.47 -8.16
CA SER A 213 -10.22 3.97 -6.80
C SER A 213 -11.54 4.44 -6.17
N ASN A 214 -12.05 3.67 -5.20
CA ASN A 214 -13.16 4.08 -4.36
C ASN A 214 -12.67 4.95 -3.20
N MET A 215 -12.29 6.19 -3.49
CA MET A 215 -11.70 7.09 -2.48
C MET A 215 -12.67 7.45 -1.36
N ALA A 216 -13.97 7.52 -1.65
CA ALA A 216 -14.99 7.82 -0.64
C ALA A 216 -14.98 6.83 0.54
N GLU A 217 -14.65 5.57 0.30
CA GLU A 217 -14.59 4.52 1.33
C GLU A 217 -13.16 4.17 1.75
N MET A 218 -12.20 4.15 0.81
CA MET A 218 -10.83 3.70 1.08
C MET A 218 -9.93 4.80 1.64
N HIS A 219 -10.05 6.04 1.14
CA HIS A 219 -9.27 7.21 1.55
C HIS A 219 -10.19 8.41 1.87
N PRO A 220 -11.15 8.29 2.83
CA PRO A 220 -12.25 9.26 3.01
C PRO A 220 -11.78 10.69 3.28
N ILE A 221 -10.63 10.87 3.94
CA ILE A 221 -10.11 12.19 4.26
C ILE A 221 -9.58 12.91 3.00
N LEU A 222 -8.89 12.20 2.11
CA LEU A 222 -8.49 12.79 0.83
C LEU A 222 -9.71 13.03 -0.06
N TRP A 223 -10.69 12.12 -0.02
CA TRP A 223 -11.96 12.30 -0.72
C TRP A 223 -12.71 13.55 -0.23
N SER A 224 -12.75 13.80 1.08
CA SER A 224 -13.34 15.02 1.65
C SER A 224 -12.65 16.28 1.09
N ARG A 225 -11.31 16.30 1.02
CA ARG A 225 -10.59 17.44 0.42
C ARG A 225 -10.87 17.62 -1.07
N ILE A 226 -11.00 16.53 -1.83
CA ILE A 226 -11.43 16.58 -3.25
C ILE A 226 -12.86 17.12 -3.36
N SER A 227 -13.76 16.65 -2.49
CA SER A 227 -15.15 17.12 -2.45
C SER A 227 -15.24 18.62 -2.15
N ASP A 228 -14.50 19.11 -1.16
CA ASP A 228 -14.43 20.53 -0.83
C ASP A 228 -13.91 21.35 -2.02
N ARG A 229 -12.85 20.88 -2.69
CA ARG A 229 -12.30 21.54 -3.88
C ARG A 229 -13.30 21.56 -5.03
N ARG A 230 -13.99 20.44 -5.30
CA ARG A 230 -15.02 20.34 -6.35
C ARG A 230 -16.20 21.28 -6.07
N LEU A 231 -16.68 21.29 -4.83
CA LEU A 231 -17.84 22.10 -4.43
C LEU A 231 -17.52 23.61 -4.33
N SER A 232 -16.23 23.96 -4.22
CA SER A 232 -15.81 25.36 -4.17
C SER A 232 -15.78 26.06 -5.53
N SER A 233 -15.88 25.31 -6.66
CA SER A 233 -15.78 25.87 -8.00
C SER A 233 -16.41 24.97 -9.06
N ASP A 234 -17.26 25.52 -9.90
CA ASP A 234 -17.88 24.82 -11.04
C ASP A 234 -16.87 24.44 -12.14
N ASN A 235 -15.70 25.06 -12.16
CA ASN A 235 -14.63 24.77 -13.11
C ASN A 235 -13.85 23.49 -12.73
N VAL A 236 -13.94 23.05 -11.50
CA VAL A 236 -13.29 21.81 -11.03
C VAL A 236 -14.13 20.61 -11.43
N LYS A 237 -13.50 19.59 -11.99
CA LYS A 237 -14.19 18.36 -12.45
C LYS A 237 -13.62 17.11 -11.78
N VAL A 238 -14.50 16.17 -11.50
CA VAL A 238 -14.17 14.84 -10.97
C VAL A 238 -14.61 13.77 -11.95
N VAL A 239 -13.66 13.01 -12.47
CA VAL A 239 -13.88 11.82 -13.27
C VAL A 239 -13.67 10.60 -12.38
N VAL A 240 -14.64 9.72 -12.32
CA VAL A 240 -14.52 8.46 -11.58
C VAL A 240 -14.61 7.29 -12.55
N MET A 241 -13.58 6.47 -12.57
CA MET A 241 -13.42 5.36 -13.50
C MET A 241 -13.32 4.04 -12.73
N SER A 242 -14.21 3.10 -12.99
CA SER A 242 -14.22 1.78 -12.35
C SER A 242 -14.95 0.76 -13.22
N THR A 243 -14.90 -0.51 -12.84
CA THR A 243 -15.64 -1.60 -13.49
C THR A 243 -17.07 -1.76 -12.93
N PHE A 244 -17.42 -0.99 -11.92
CA PHE A 244 -18.76 -0.89 -11.33
C PHE A 244 -18.93 0.44 -10.59
N GLU A 245 -20.15 0.88 -10.40
CA GLU A 245 -20.44 2.09 -9.64
C GLU A 245 -20.26 1.87 -8.13
N HIS A 246 -19.66 2.85 -7.47
CA HIS A 246 -19.43 2.86 -6.02
C HIS A 246 -19.58 4.29 -5.48
N ARG A 247 -19.48 4.49 -4.17
CA ARG A 247 -19.77 5.79 -3.53
C ARG A 247 -19.04 7.01 -4.09
N SER A 248 -17.85 6.84 -4.65
CA SER A 248 -17.17 7.98 -5.27
C SER A 248 -17.87 8.49 -6.54
N PHE A 249 -18.75 7.68 -7.16
CA PHE A 249 -19.54 8.12 -8.32
C PHE A 249 -20.60 9.16 -7.98
N GLU A 250 -21.01 9.27 -6.71
CA GLU A 250 -21.99 10.27 -6.25
C GLU A 250 -21.54 11.73 -6.48
N LEU A 251 -20.23 11.98 -6.59
CA LEU A 251 -19.65 13.31 -6.86
C LEU A 251 -19.05 13.41 -8.27
N ALA A 252 -19.18 12.40 -9.10
CA ALA A 252 -18.57 12.38 -10.41
C ALA A 252 -19.27 13.32 -11.40
N ASP A 253 -18.53 14.25 -12.02
CA ASP A 253 -19.01 15.01 -13.17
C ASP A 253 -18.99 14.15 -14.43
N VAL A 254 -18.03 13.22 -14.53
CA VAL A 254 -17.90 12.25 -15.63
C VAL A 254 -17.77 10.85 -15.04
N PRO A 255 -18.90 10.13 -14.84
CA PRO A 255 -18.88 8.76 -14.39
C PRO A 255 -18.54 7.82 -15.55
N ILE A 256 -17.49 7.01 -15.42
CA ILE A 256 -17.05 6.06 -16.45
C ILE A 256 -17.02 4.64 -15.87
N VAL A 257 -17.92 3.80 -16.34
CA VAL A 257 -17.90 2.36 -16.08
C VAL A 257 -17.35 1.66 -17.31
N PHE A 258 -16.29 0.87 -17.14
CA PHE A 258 -15.59 0.22 -18.26
C PHE A 258 -15.41 -1.28 -18.03
N ASN A 259 -15.23 -2.03 -19.11
CA ASN A 259 -14.97 -3.46 -19.05
C ASN A 259 -13.66 -3.76 -18.28
N PRO A 260 -13.60 -4.82 -17.46
CA PRO A 260 -12.37 -5.19 -16.75
C PRO A 260 -11.16 -5.28 -17.70
N HIS A 261 -10.00 -4.79 -17.24
CA HIS A 261 -8.73 -4.72 -17.98
C HIS A 261 -8.67 -3.77 -19.18
N ALA A 262 -9.69 -2.94 -19.40
CA ALA A 262 -9.72 -1.99 -20.53
C ALA A 262 -8.98 -0.67 -20.24
N ASP A 263 -8.56 -0.40 -19.04
CA ASP A 263 -7.84 0.81 -18.62
C ASP A 263 -6.57 1.08 -19.45
N LEU A 264 -5.80 0.04 -19.80
CA LEU A 264 -4.65 0.18 -20.68
C LEU A 264 -5.05 0.65 -22.10
N ALA A 265 -6.14 0.14 -22.65
CA ALA A 265 -6.65 0.55 -23.97
C ALA A 265 -7.13 2.01 -23.93
N ILE A 266 -7.81 2.42 -22.86
CA ILE A 266 -8.25 3.82 -22.67
C ILE A 266 -7.05 4.75 -22.59
N LEU A 267 -6.01 4.40 -21.83
CA LEU A 267 -4.79 5.21 -21.72
C LEU A 267 -4.01 5.29 -23.05
N ASN A 268 -3.94 4.20 -23.82
CA ASN A 268 -3.36 4.23 -25.17
C ASN A 268 -4.15 5.16 -26.09
N TYR A 269 -5.48 5.15 -26.00
CA TYR A 269 -6.32 6.10 -26.76
C TYR A 269 -6.05 7.55 -26.33
N ILE A 270 -5.96 7.83 -25.04
CA ILE A 270 -5.65 9.19 -24.56
C ILE A 270 -4.29 9.65 -25.12
N ALA A 271 -3.27 8.81 -25.09
CA ALA A 271 -1.96 9.11 -25.66
C ALA A 271 -2.05 9.33 -27.19
N ASN A 272 -2.78 8.49 -27.91
CA ASN A 272 -3.02 8.68 -29.34
C ASN A 272 -3.76 9.99 -29.63
N TYR A 273 -4.80 10.32 -28.86
CA TYR A 273 -5.54 11.59 -28.98
C TYR A 273 -4.62 12.81 -28.80
N ILE A 274 -3.77 12.81 -27.77
CA ILE A 274 -2.79 13.87 -27.51
C ILE A 274 -1.86 14.06 -28.69
N ILE A 275 -1.36 12.98 -29.29
CA ILE A 275 -0.44 13.00 -30.44
C ILE A 275 -1.15 13.48 -31.71
N GLN A 276 -2.33 12.94 -32.03
CA GLN A 276 -3.04 13.27 -33.26
C GLN A 276 -3.61 14.69 -33.28
N ASN A 277 -3.79 15.32 -32.14
CA ASN A 277 -4.30 16.68 -32.01
C ASN A 277 -3.20 17.72 -31.67
N ASP A 278 -1.92 17.37 -31.87
CA ASP A 278 -0.75 18.26 -31.62
C ASP A 278 -0.72 18.86 -30.20
N LYS A 279 -1.10 18.03 -29.19
CA LYS A 279 -1.15 18.44 -27.77
C LYS A 279 0.06 17.97 -26.96
N VAL A 280 1.10 17.46 -27.62
CA VAL A 280 2.35 17.09 -26.96
C VAL A 280 3.09 18.34 -26.51
N ASN A 281 3.48 18.41 -25.25
CA ASN A 281 4.33 19.47 -24.71
C ASN A 281 5.80 19.21 -25.11
N TRP A 282 6.19 19.61 -26.31
CA TRP A 282 7.52 19.34 -26.86
C TRP A 282 8.65 19.98 -26.05
N ASP A 283 8.43 21.12 -25.44
CA ASP A 283 9.43 21.76 -24.57
C ASP A 283 9.77 20.87 -23.37
N PHE A 284 8.77 20.28 -22.76
CA PHE A 284 8.95 19.35 -21.66
C PHE A 284 9.53 18.01 -22.15
N VAL A 285 8.95 17.42 -23.18
CA VAL A 285 9.34 16.11 -23.70
C VAL A 285 10.81 16.11 -24.13
N ASN A 286 11.23 17.10 -24.89
CA ASN A 286 12.61 17.19 -25.41
C ASN A 286 13.66 17.42 -24.30
N LYS A 287 13.28 18.14 -23.23
CA LYS A 287 14.22 18.47 -22.14
C LYS A 287 14.32 17.37 -21.09
N HIS A 288 13.23 16.65 -20.83
CA HIS A 288 13.08 15.84 -19.62
C HIS A 288 12.80 14.36 -19.87
N THR A 289 12.59 13.92 -21.11
CA THR A 289 12.21 12.54 -21.37
C THR A 289 13.17 11.82 -22.33
N LYS A 290 13.20 10.50 -22.19
CA LYS A 290 13.79 9.56 -23.16
C LYS A 290 12.82 8.42 -23.36
N PHE A 291 12.65 7.99 -24.61
CA PHE A 291 11.77 6.88 -24.93
C PHE A 291 12.50 5.54 -24.76
N LYS A 292 11.81 4.63 -24.09
CA LYS A 292 12.24 3.23 -23.95
C LYS A 292 11.04 2.32 -24.12
N ARG A 293 11.27 1.12 -24.64
CA ARG A 293 10.26 0.08 -24.72
C ARG A 293 10.70 -1.18 -24.00
N GLY A 294 9.73 -1.93 -23.46
CA GLY A 294 9.93 -3.29 -22.97
C GLY A 294 9.47 -4.31 -23.99
N GLU A 295 9.76 -5.58 -23.71
CA GLU A 295 9.24 -6.70 -24.48
C GLU A 295 7.77 -6.96 -24.20
N THR A 296 7.07 -7.43 -25.22
CA THR A 296 5.75 -8.05 -25.14
C THR A 296 5.89 -9.57 -25.19
N ASP A 297 4.80 -10.32 -25.04
CA ASP A 297 4.80 -11.79 -25.04
C ASP A 297 5.80 -12.39 -24.02
N ILE A 298 5.75 -11.84 -22.79
CA ILE A 298 6.68 -12.15 -21.70
C ILE A 298 6.17 -13.21 -20.71
N GLY A 299 5.01 -13.83 -20.98
CA GLY A 299 4.31 -14.71 -20.05
C GLY A 299 3.55 -13.97 -18.95
N TYR A 300 3.06 -14.70 -17.97
CA TYR A 300 2.18 -14.21 -16.90
C TYR A 300 2.74 -14.45 -15.48
N GLY A 301 3.96 -14.99 -15.37
CA GLY A 301 4.57 -15.33 -14.08
C GLY A 301 3.96 -16.57 -13.43
N LEU A 302 3.33 -17.45 -14.20
CA LEU A 302 2.82 -18.74 -13.77
C LEU A 302 3.97 -19.74 -13.57
N ARG A 303 3.66 -20.98 -13.20
CA ARG A 303 4.68 -22.02 -13.12
C ARG A 303 5.33 -22.26 -14.49
N PRO A 304 6.64 -22.57 -14.55
CA PRO A 304 7.39 -22.68 -15.81
C PRO A 304 6.80 -23.65 -16.83
N GLU A 305 6.14 -24.70 -16.35
CA GLU A 305 5.50 -25.75 -17.13
C GLU A 305 4.09 -25.37 -17.63
N HIS A 306 3.52 -24.28 -17.17
CA HIS A 306 2.19 -23.85 -17.57
C HIS A 306 2.16 -23.48 -19.07
N PRO A 307 1.15 -23.92 -19.85
CA PRO A 307 1.11 -23.69 -21.30
C PRO A 307 1.30 -22.23 -21.71
N LEU A 308 0.72 -21.27 -20.99
CA LEU A 308 0.87 -19.84 -21.27
C LEU A 308 2.30 -19.31 -21.00
N GLU A 309 3.06 -19.94 -20.11
CA GLU A 309 4.47 -19.60 -19.88
C GLU A 309 5.36 -20.25 -20.94
N VAL A 310 5.08 -21.50 -21.33
CA VAL A 310 5.81 -22.20 -22.38
C VAL A 310 5.66 -21.51 -23.73
N ALA A 311 4.46 -21.01 -24.04
CA ALA A 311 4.17 -20.30 -25.28
C ALA A 311 4.81 -18.90 -25.38
N ALA A 312 5.18 -18.28 -24.26
CA ALA A 312 5.72 -16.92 -24.25
C ALA A 312 7.15 -16.86 -24.84
N LYS A 313 7.32 -16.13 -25.94
CA LYS A 313 8.58 -16.04 -26.70
C LYS A 313 9.67 -15.24 -25.97
N ASN A 314 9.27 -14.16 -25.28
CA ASN A 314 10.17 -13.17 -24.66
C ASN A 314 10.30 -13.33 -23.14
N ARG A 315 9.98 -14.50 -22.60
CA ARG A 315 10.03 -14.76 -21.16
C ARG A 315 11.39 -14.47 -20.52
N LYS A 316 12.50 -14.82 -21.20
CA LYS A 316 13.87 -14.63 -20.71
C LYS A 316 14.32 -13.17 -20.68
N THR A 317 13.70 -12.32 -21.48
CA THR A 317 13.97 -10.89 -21.58
C THR A 317 12.91 -10.04 -20.87
N ALA A 318 11.95 -10.67 -20.19
CA ALA A 318 10.95 -9.99 -19.39
C ALA A 318 11.61 -9.00 -18.43
N GLY A 319 11.17 -7.74 -18.52
CA GLY A 319 11.71 -6.65 -17.69
C GLY A 319 12.94 -5.92 -18.26
N LYS A 320 13.54 -6.38 -19.36
CA LYS A 320 14.54 -5.58 -20.08
C LYS A 320 13.87 -4.39 -20.76
N MET A 321 14.59 -3.27 -20.80
CA MET A 321 14.17 -2.04 -21.46
C MET A 321 15.20 -1.70 -22.54
N TYR A 322 14.73 -1.35 -23.71
CA TYR A 322 15.50 -0.99 -24.88
C TYR A 322 15.27 0.47 -25.24
N ASP A 323 16.26 1.13 -25.81
CA ASP A 323 16.09 2.49 -26.32
C ASP A 323 15.07 2.49 -27.46
N SER A 324 14.27 3.54 -27.52
CA SER A 324 13.19 3.75 -28.46
C SER A 324 13.09 5.25 -28.78
N ASP A 325 12.18 5.63 -29.66
CA ASP A 325 11.93 7.00 -30.02
C ASP A 325 10.42 7.34 -30.02
N PHE A 326 10.10 8.59 -30.27
CA PHE A 326 8.73 9.07 -30.33
C PHE A 326 7.93 8.44 -31.48
N GLU A 327 8.54 8.21 -32.64
CA GLU A 327 7.84 7.65 -33.81
C GLU A 327 7.48 6.18 -33.56
N GLU A 328 8.32 5.44 -32.87
CA GLU A 328 7.97 4.06 -32.45
C GLU A 328 6.83 4.08 -31.41
N PHE A 329 6.86 4.98 -30.42
CA PHE A 329 5.77 5.12 -29.46
C PHE A 329 4.45 5.50 -30.15
N LYS A 330 4.48 6.46 -31.08
CA LYS A 330 3.33 6.86 -31.90
C LYS A 330 2.72 5.68 -32.68
N LYS A 331 3.56 4.83 -33.29
CA LYS A 331 3.10 3.61 -33.97
C LYS A 331 2.41 2.63 -33.03
N ILE A 332 2.90 2.50 -31.80
CA ILE A 332 2.33 1.58 -30.80
C ILE A 332 0.92 2.03 -30.38
N VAL A 333 0.70 3.32 -30.18
CA VAL A 333 -0.59 3.84 -29.72
C VAL A 333 -1.57 4.12 -30.86
N ALA A 334 -1.13 4.28 -32.11
CA ALA A 334 -1.96 4.60 -33.27
C ALA A 334 -3.16 3.66 -33.49
N PRO A 335 -3.09 2.33 -33.25
CA PRO A 335 -4.24 1.44 -33.38
C PRO A 335 -5.38 1.74 -32.39
N TYR A 336 -5.09 2.43 -31.28
CA TYR A 336 -6.09 2.75 -30.26
C TYR A 336 -6.84 4.03 -30.63
N THR A 337 -7.70 3.93 -31.65
CA THR A 337 -8.62 5.00 -32.06
C THR A 337 -9.78 5.11 -31.06
N LEU A 338 -10.62 6.15 -31.20
CA LEU A 338 -11.83 6.31 -30.40
C LEU A 338 -12.76 5.08 -30.55
N ASP A 339 -12.90 4.56 -31.78
CA ASP A 339 -13.73 3.40 -32.08
C ASP A 339 -13.17 2.14 -31.42
N GLU A 340 -11.87 1.92 -31.47
CA GLU A 340 -11.22 0.77 -30.87
C GLU A 340 -11.25 0.83 -29.34
N ALA A 341 -11.00 1.99 -28.75
CA ALA A 341 -11.11 2.19 -27.31
C ALA A 341 -12.55 1.96 -26.81
N HIS A 342 -13.54 2.46 -27.52
CA HIS A 342 -14.96 2.19 -27.26
C HIS A 342 -15.26 0.68 -27.34
N ARG A 343 -14.83 0.04 -28.40
CA ARG A 343 -15.06 -1.41 -28.62
C ARG A 343 -14.49 -2.27 -27.49
N ILE A 344 -13.27 -1.95 -27.04
CA ILE A 344 -12.59 -2.71 -25.96
C ILE A 344 -13.21 -2.39 -24.60
N SER A 345 -13.41 -1.11 -24.31
CA SER A 345 -13.79 -0.65 -22.97
C SER A 345 -15.29 -0.69 -22.70
N GLY A 346 -16.13 -0.67 -23.73
CA GLY A 346 -17.58 -0.48 -23.60
C GLY A 346 -17.98 0.93 -23.18
N VAL A 347 -17.03 1.85 -23.02
CA VAL A 347 -17.30 3.24 -22.60
C VAL A 347 -17.87 4.04 -23.78
N PRO A 348 -18.92 4.86 -23.61
CA PRO A 348 -19.43 5.75 -24.63
C PRO A 348 -18.35 6.66 -25.21
N LYS A 349 -18.38 6.88 -26.54
CA LYS A 349 -17.36 7.65 -27.25
C LYS A 349 -17.22 9.08 -26.75
N ASP A 350 -18.32 9.73 -26.44
CA ASP A 350 -18.37 11.10 -25.91
C ASP A 350 -17.67 11.22 -24.54
N GLN A 351 -17.81 10.21 -23.68
CA GLN A 351 -17.09 10.14 -22.38
C GLN A 351 -15.59 9.92 -22.59
N LEU A 352 -15.18 9.02 -23.50
CA LEU A 352 -13.77 8.80 -23.85
C LEU A 352 -13.14 10.08 -24.42
N GLU A 353 -13.83 10.75 -25.32
CA GLU A 353 -13.35 12.00 -25.92
C GLU A 353 -13.26 13.12 -24.90
N THR A 354 -14.25 13.25 -24.00
CA THR A 354 -14.21 14.20 -22.88
C THR A 354 -13.00 13.96 -22.00
N LEU A 355 -12.75 12.72 -21.62
CA LEU A 355 -11.59 12.35 -20.82
C LEU A 355 -10.27 12.69 -21.54
N ALA A 356 -10.14 12.37 -22.82
CA ALA A 356 -8.94 12.66 -23.60
C ALA A 356 -8.69 14.17 -23.73
N LYS A 357 -9.74 14.96 -23.94
CA LYS A 357 -9.66 16.44 -23.97
C LYS A 357 -9.15 17.01 -22.65
N MET A 358 -9.61 16.49 -21.50
CA MET A 358 -9.13 16.94 -20.18
C MET A 358 -7.64 16.70 -19.98
N TYR A 359 -7.10 15.56 -20.42
CA TYR A 359 -5.66 15.32 -20.38
C TYR A 359 -4.88 16.22 -21.35
N ALA A 360 -5.44 16.48 -22.54
CA ALA A 360 -4.81 17.23 -23.61
C ALA A 360 -4.84 18.75 -23.41
N ASP A 361 -5.73 19.29 -22.57
CA ASP A 361 -5.87 20.72 -22.32
C ASP A 361 -4.66 21.27 -21.53
N PRO A 362 -3.81 22.14 -22.11
CA PRO A 362 -2.60 22.65 -21.45
C PRO A 362 -2.89 23.52 -20.22
N GLU A 363 -4.05 24.18 -20.18
CA GLU A 363 -4.42 25.10 -19.11
C GLU A 363 -5.00 24.41 -17.88
N GLN A 364 -5.45 23.17 -18.02
CA GLN A 364 -6.07 22.43 -16.94
C GLN A 364 -5.04 21.71 -16.06
N ASN A 365 -4.97 22.04 -14.77
CA ASN A 365 -4.22 21.26 -13.80
C ASN A 365 -4.94 19.95 -13.52
N LEU A 366 -4.29 18.83 -13.79
CA LEU A 366 -4.89 17.49 -13.68
C LEU A 366 -4.05 16.55 -12.84
N VAL A 367 -4.70 15.92 -11.86
CA VAL A 367 -4.13 14.83 -11.05
C VAL A 367 -4.85 13.52 -11.35
N SER A 368 -4.07 12.48 -11.60
CA SER A 368 -4.58 11.11 -11.70
C SER A 368 -4.31 10.39 -10.39
N TYR A 369 -5.36 9.99 -9.67
CA TYR A 369 -5.27 9.13 -8.49
C TYR A 369 -5.68 7.71 -8.84
N TRP A 370 -4.95 6.72 -8.32
CA TRP A 370 -5.37 5.32 -8.44
C TRP A 370 -5.08 4.49 -7.19
N THR A 371 -5.82 3.40 -7.08
CA THR A 371 -5.63 2.36 -6.08
C THR A 371 -5.53 0.98 -6.74
N MET A 372 -6.00 -0.05 -6.07
CA MET A 372 -5.77 -1.45 -6.47
C MET A 372 -6.57 -1.89 -7.69
N GLY A 373 -7.72 -1.28 -7.98
CA GLY A 373 -8.50 -1.60 -9.19
C GLY A 373 -7.74 -1.35 -10.50
N PHE A 374 -6.86 -0.35 -10.49
CA PHE A 374 -5.97 -0.03 -11.60
C PHE A 374 -4.64 -0.80 -11.55
N ASN A 375 -4.16 -1.11 -10.35
CA ASN A 375 -2.79 -1.58 -10.12
C ASN A 375 -2.66 -3.11 -10.03
N GLN A 376 -3.67 -3.80 -9.47
CA GLN A 376 -3.62 -5.23 -9.17
C GLN A 376 -4.27 -6.10 -10.26
N HIS A 377 -3.77 -6.03 -11.48
CA HIS A 377 -4.19 -6.94 -12.55
C HIS A 377 -3.05 -7.34 -13.48
N THR A 378 -3.31 -8.22 -14.42
CA THR A 378 -2.29 -8.96 -15.20
C THR A 378 -1.24 -8.09 -15.88
N ARG A 379 -1.55 -6.90 -16.32
CA ARG A 379 -0.62 -5.96 -16.97
C ARG A 379 -0.51 -4.65 -16.20
N GLY A 380 -0.67 -4.68 -14.88
CA GLY A 380 -0.62 -3.51 -14.00
C GLY A 380 0.63 -2.64 -14.17
N VAL A 381 1.79 -3.24 -14.45
CA VAL A 381 3.03 -2.47 -14.75
C VAL A 381 2.87 -1.64 -16.02
N TRP A 382 2.26 -2.19 -17.08
CA TRP A 382 2.06 -1.46 -18.34
C TRP A 382 1.05 -0.33 -18.19
N VAL A 383 -0.03 -0.58 -17.46
CA VAL A 383 -1.04 0.46 -17.16
C VAL A 383 -0.39 1.62 -16.39
N ASN A 384 0.43 1.32 -15.38
CA ASN A 384 1.16 2.35 -14.65
C ASN A 384 2.17 3.10 -15.53
N HIS A 385 2.89 2.43 -16.45
CA HIS A 385 3.73 3.13 -17.43
C HIS A 385 2.90 4.09 -18.28
N MET A 386 1.73 3.66 -18.75
CA MET A 386 0.93 4.49 -19.66
C MET A 386 0.34 5.72 -18.97
N ILE A 387 -0.09 5.63 -17.71
CA ILE A 387 -0.53 6.83 -17.00
C ILE A 387 0.62 7.84 -16.80
N TYR A 388 1.85 7.35 -16.53
CA TYR A 388 3.02 8.24 -16.47
C TYR A 388 3.32 8.85 -17.84
N ASN A 389 3.26 8.08 -18.92
CA ASN A 389 3.50 8.56 -20.28
C ASN A 389 2.53 9.66 -20.67
N VAL A 390 1.24 9.53 -20.34
CA VAL A 390 0.24 10.58 -20.62
C VAL A 390 0.57 11.88 -19.88
N HIS A 391 0.97 11.81 -18.62
CA HIS A 391 1.41 12.98 -17.85
C HIS A 391 2.73 13.57 -18.39
N LEU A 392 3.67 12.75 -18.82
CA LEU A 392 4.95 13.18 -19.42
C LEU A 392 4.73 13.84 -20.80
N LEU A 393 3.86 13.29 -21.65
CA LEU A 393 3.53 13.88 -22.95
C LEU A 393 2.98 15.30 -22.83
N THR A 394 2.20 15.56 -21.80
CA THR A 394 1.53 16.85 -21.58
C THR A 394 2.28 17.79 -20.63
N GLY A 395 3.39 17.33 -20.03
CA GLY A 395 4.13 18.11 -19.02
C GLY A 395 3.34 18.36 -17.73
N LYS A 396 2.27 17.56 -17.47
CA LYS A 396 1.43 17.66 -16.26
C LYS A 396 2.03 16.86 -15.12
N ILE A 397 3.24 17.20 -14.73
CA ILE A 397 4.00 16.52 -13.68
C ILE A 397 4.94 17.49 -12.98
N SER A 398 5.23 17.26 -11.71
CA SER A 398 6.16 18.07 -10.90
C SER A 398 5.84 19.55 -10.85
N LYS A 399 4.57 19.90 -10.99
CA LYS A 399 4.04 21.24 -10.78
C LYS A 399 2.79 21.19 -9.89
N PRO A 400 2.48 22.27 -9.14
CA PRO A 400 1.33 22.29 -8.24
C PRO A 400 0.02 21.91 -8.94
N GLY A 401 -0.74 21.00 -8.35
CA GLY A 401 -2.02 20.55 -8.87
C GLY A 401 -1.94 19.56 -10.05
N CYS A 402 -0.76 19.03 -10.37
CA CYS A 402 -0.57 18.13 -11.51
C CYS A 402 0.26 16.89 -11.17
N GLY A 403 -0.15 15.75 -11.68
CA GLY A 403 0.67 14.56 -11.69
C GLY A 403 -0.06 13.25 -11.48
N PRO A 404 0.64 12.14 -11.75
CA PRO A 404 0.17 10.81 -11.42
C PRO A 404 0.46 10.50 -9.94
N PHE A 405 -0.52 10.03 -9.19
CA PHE A 405 -0.39 9.78 -7.75
C PHE A 405 -1.00 8.43 -7.35
N SER A 406 -0.15 7.48 -7.01
CA SER A 406 -0.58 6.19 -6.46
C SER A 406 -0.94 6.31 -4.97
N LEU A 407 -2.14 5.86 -4.59
CA LEU A 407 -2.61 5.89 -3.22
C LEU A 407 -2.33 4.57 -2.52
N THR A 408 -1.41 4.59 -1.58
CA THR A 408 -1.03 3.40 -0.81
C THR A 408 -2.13 3.00 0.18
N GLY A 409 -2.41 1.70 0.28
CA GLY A 409 -3.44 1.17 1.17
C GLY A 409 -3.00 1.11 2.62
N GLN A 410 -1.90 0.44 2.93
CA GLN A 410 -1.43 0.25 4.31
C GLN A 410 -0.69 1.49 4.86
N PRO A 411 -0.75 1.73 6.18
CA PRO A 411 -0.28 2.99 6.79
C PRO A 411 1.22 3.22 6.63
N SER A 412 2.03 2.17 6.55
CA SER A 412 3.49 2.27 6.45
C SER A 412 4.09 1.38 5.36
N ALA A 413 3.33 1.04 4.31
CA ALA A 413 3.92 0.30 3.19
C ALA A 413 5.04 1.10 2.51
N CYS A 414 4.89 2.42 2.40
CA CYS A 414 5.96 3.30 1.92
C CYS A 414 7.17 3.27 2.86
N GLY A 415 6.97 3.45 4.17
CA GLY A 415 8.06 3.44 5.15
C GLY A 415 8.79 2.11 5.27
N THR A 416 8.08 0.99 5.17
CA THR A 416 8.69 -0.34 5.35
C THR A 416 9.19 -0.98 4.05
N ALA A 417 8.40 -0.95 2.99
CA ALA A 417 8.78 -1.60 1.74
C ALA A 417 9.75 -0.74 0.92
N ARG A 418 9.48 0.55 0.81
CA ARG A 418 10.27 1.50 0.01
C ARG A 418 11.49 2.00 0.78
N GLU A 419 11.31 2.68 1.91
CA GLU A 419 12.41 3.39 2.59
C GLU A 419 13.42 2.44 3.24
N VAL A 420 12.96 1.39 3.91
CA VAL A 420 13.87 0.42 4.58
C VAL A 420 14.10 -0.87 3.78
N GLY A 421 13.45 -1.02 2.64
CA GLY A 421 13.81 -2.05 1.67
C GLY A 421 13.43 -3.48 2.05
N THR A 422 12.20 -3.73 2.53
CA THR A 422 11.78 -5.09 2.90
C THR A 422 11.52 -6.03 1.72
N PHE A 423 11.78 -5.62 0.49
CA PHE A 423 11.73 -6.48 -0.71
C PHE A 423 12.98 -7.35 -0.86
N VAL A 424 12.85 -8.50 -1.50
CA VAL A 424 13.95 -9.45 -1.75
C VAL A 424 15.16 -8.83 -2.43
N HIS A 425 14.94 -7.87 -3.32
CA HIS A 425 16.00 -7.21 -4.12
C HIS A 425 16.47 -5.89 -3.52
N ARG A 426 15.82 -5.35 -2.48
CA ARG A 426 16.11 -4.02 -1.94
C ARG A 426 16.98 -4.05 -0.69
N LEU A 427 17.67 -2.95 -0.48
CA LEU A 427 18.34 -2.51 0.73
C LEU A 427 17.75 -1.15 1.14
N PRO A 428 18.01 -0.63 2.36
CA PRO A 428 17.52 0.68 2.75
C PRO A 428 17.91 1.80 1.79
N ALA A 429 17.10 2.87 1.73
CA ALA A 429 17.32 4.07 0.90
C ALA A 429 17.39 3.76 -0.61
N ASP A 430 16.41 3.01 -1.12
CA ASP A 430 16.27 2.60 -2.53
C ASP A 430 17.47 1.84 -3.14
N MET A 431 18.43 1.45 -2.32
CA MET A 431 19.53 0.60 -2.77
C MET A 431 19.06 -0.83 -3.10
N VAL A 432 19.84 -1.55 -3.90
CA VAL A 432 19.51 -2.90 -4.35
C VAL A 432 20.65 -3.88 -4.12
N VAL A 433 20.31 -5.14 -3.78
CA VAL A 433 21.31 -6.19 -3.52
C VAL A 433 22.11 -6.58 -4.76
N THR A 434 21.57 -6.38 -5.96
CA THR A 434 22.23 -6.69 -7.24
C THR A 434 23.30 -5.68 -7.65
N ASN A 435 23.40 -4.55 -6.96
CA ASN A 435 24.45 -3.56 -7.20
C ASN A 435 25.57 -3.70 -6.14
N PRO A 436 26.79 -4.11 -6.53
CA PRO A 436 27.88 -4.31 -5.57
C PRO A 436 28.25 -3.08 -4.75
N LYS A 437 28.12 -1.87 -5.33
CA LYS A 437 28.39 -0.61 -4.61
C LYS A 437 27.35 -0.36 -3.51
N HIS A 438 26.08 -0.68 -3.77
CA HIS A 438 25.00 -0.56 -2.77
C HIS A 438 25.21 -1.54 -1.61
N VAL A 439 25.62 -2.77 -1.91
CA VAL A 439 25.96 -3.77 -0.89
C VAL A 439 27.13 -3.29 -0.03
N GLU A 440 28.21 -2.81 -0.65
CA GLU A 440 29.37 -2.29 0.06
C GLU A 440 29.03 -1.11 0.99
N ILE A 441 28.21 -0.16 0.52
CA ILE A 441 27.72 0.97 1.34
C ILE A 441 26.94 0.45 2.55
N THR A 442 26.06 -0.50 2.34
CA THR A 442 25.22 -1.07 3.40
C THR A 442 26.05 -1.85 4.41
N GLU A 443 26.96 -2.70 3.96
CA GLU A 443 27.87 -3.46 4.83
C GLU A 443 28.73 -2.53 5.68
N LYS A 444 29.30 -1.49 5.09
CA LYS A 444 30.06 -0.46 5.81
C LYS A 444 29.22 0.24 6.88
N LYS A 445 27.99 0.66 6.55
CA LYS A 445 27.07 1.31 7.50
C LYS A 445 26.65 0.39 8.64
N TRP A 446 26.44 -0.88 8.35
CA TRP A 446 26.08 -1.88 9.37
C TRP A 446 27.28 -2.47 10.11
N LYS A 447 28.51 -2.06 9.77
CA LYS A 447 29.77 -2.57 10.33
C LYS A 447 29.92 -4.09 10.14
N LEU A 448 29.63 -4.57 8.94
CA LEU A 448 29.72 -5.97 8.56
C LEU A 448 31.00 -6.25 7.77
N PRO A 449 31.52 -7.48 7.82
CA PRO A 449 32.55 -7.92 6.88
C PRO A 449 32.06 -7.85 5.43
N LYS A 450 32.95 -7.54 4.50
CA LYS A 450 32.65 -7.53 3.06
C LYS A 450 32.16 -8.91 2.61
N GLY A 451 31.08 -8.94 1.81
CA GLY A 451 30.47 -10.16 1.31
C GLY A 451 29.54 -10.87 2.30
N THR A 452 29.11 -10.17 3.34
CA THR A 452 28.11 -10.70 4.29
C THR A 452 26.71 -10.76 3.66
N ILE A 453 26.31 -9.71 2.92
CA ILE A 453 24.99 -9.61 2.30
C ILE A 453 25.02 -10.30 0.92
N PRO A 454 24.17 -11.30 0.65
CA PRO A 454 24.10 -11.94 -0.67
C PRO A 454 23.66 -10.95 -1.75
N THR A 455 24.24 -11.06 -2.95
CA THR A 455 23.94 -10.19 -4.09
C THR A 455 22.82 -10.72 -4.99
N VAL A 456 22.30 -11.91 -4.72
CA VAL A 456 21.20 -12.53 -5.46
C VAL A 456 19.89 -12.35 -4.68
N PRO A 457 18.82 -11.87 -5.31
CA PRO A 457 17.50 -11.78 -4.66
C PRO A 457 17.00 -13.15 -4.21
N GLY A 458 16.26 -13.17 -3.08
CA GLY A 458 15.59 -14.36 -2.59
C GLY A 458 14.22 -14.60 -3.27
N TYR A 459 13.38 -15.41 -2.62
CA TYR A 459 12.03 -15.73 -3.11
C TYR A 459 11.06 -14.57 -2.86
N THR A 460 10.42 -14.06 -3.91
CA THR A 460 9.30 -13.09 -3.80
C THR A 460 8.09 -13.72 -3.12
N ALA A 461 7.10 -12.94 -2.72
CA ALA A 461 5.91 -13.42 -2.00
C ALA A 461 5.24 -14.64 -2.65
N VAL A 462 5.01 -14.61 -3.97
CA VAL A 462 4.47 -15.76 -4.70
C VAL A 462 5.45 -16.93 -4.73
N GLN A 463 6.72 -16.65 -4.95
CA GLN A 463 7.77 -17.68 -4.96
C GLN A 463 7.97 -18.31 -3.58
N GLN A 464 7.77 -17.59 -2.46
CA GLN A 464 7.81 -18.15 -1.12
C GLN A 464 6.75 -19.24 -0.93
N SER A 465 5.52 -19.01 -1.38
CA SER A 465 4.44 -20.02 -1.32
C SER A 465 4.79 -21.26 -2.15
N ARG A 466 5.28 -21.06 -3.37
CA ARG A 466 5.76 -22.15 -4.24
C ARG A 466 6.95 -22.91 -3.62
N ALA A 467 7.92 -22.18 -3.08
CA ALA A 467 9.10 -22.77 -2.47
C ALA A 467 8.79 -23.57 -1.20
N LEU A 468 7.79 -23.15 -0.40
CA LEU A 468 7.28 -23.92 0.73
C LEU A 468 6.67 -25.25 0.26
N LYS A 469 5.80 -25.23 -0.76
CA LYS A 469 5.21 -26.44 -1.35
C LYS A 469 6.28 -27.37 -1.91
N ASP A 470 7.26 -26.80 -2.61
CA ASP A 470 8.32 -27.54 -3.31
C ASP A 470 9.47 -27.97 -2.37
N GLY A 471 9.37 -27.73 -1.05
CA GLY A 471 10.40 -28.08 -0.07
C GLY A 471 11.71 -27.31 -0.17
N LYS A 472 11.73 -26.17 -0.88
CA LYS A 472 12.90 -25.28 -1.05
C LYS A 472 12.98 -24.21 0.05
N LEU A 473 11.86 -23.82 0.62
CA LEU A 473 11.72 -22.95 1.78
C LEU A 473 11.10 -23.78 2.91
N ASN A 474 11.73 -23.81 4.09
CA ASN A 474 11.29 -24.68 5.18
C ASN A 474 11.00 -23.92 6.49
N PHE A 475 11.38 -22.65 6.58
CA PHE A 475 11.00 -21.77 7.67
C PHE A 475 10.39 -20.50 7.08
N LEU A 476 9.18 -20.16 7.50
CA LEU A 476 8.54 -18.90 7.15
C LEU A 476 8.06 -18.17 8.40
N TRP A 477 8.46 -16.91 8.55
CA TRP A 477 7.89 -16.01 9.56
C TRP A 477 7.02 -14.96 8.88
N GLN A 478 5.72 -15.03 9.10
CA GLN A 478 4.74 -14.08 8.59
C GLN A 478 4.38 -13.04 9.66
N LEU A 479 4.30 -11.77 9.26
CA LEU A 479 4.05 -10.64 10.16
C LEU A 479 2.76 -9.90 9.79
N CYS A 480 1.81 -9.81 10.73
CA CYS A 480 0.64 -8.91 10.68
C CYS A 480 -0.04 -8.84 9.30
N THR A 481 -0.27 -9.98 8.68
CA THR A 481 -0.98 -10.12 7.41
C THR A 481 -1.67 -11.47 7.35
N ASN A 482 -2.70 -11.61 6.51
CA ASN A 482 -3.53 -12.82 6.45
C ASN A 482 -3.43 -13.49 5.08
N ASN A 483 -2.20 -13.92 4.70
CA ASN A 483 -1.91 -14.50 3.39
C ASN A 483 -2.64 -15.83 3.13
N MET A 484 -2.95 -16.59 4.18
CA MET A 484 -3.74 -17.82 4.09
C MET A 484 -5.18 -17.56 3.62
N GLN A 485 -5.70 -16.34 3.80
CA GLN A 485 -7.02 -15.94 3.32
C GLN A 485 -6.95 -15.08 2.05
N GLY A 486 -5.95 -14.19 1.94
CA GLY A 486 -5.86 -13.19 0.87
C GLY A 486 -4.79 -13.46 -0.19
N GLY A 487 -4.05 -14.56 -0.09
CA GLY A 487 -3.00 -14.91 -1.05
C GLY A 487 -3.55 -15.61 -2.31
N PRO A 488 -2.82 -15.58 -3.43
CA PRO A 488 -3.21 -16.26 -4.65
C PRO A 488 -2.98 -17.78 -4.54
N ASN A 489 -3.87 -18.55 -5.16
CA ASN A 489 -3.78 -20.02 -5.28
C ASN A 489 -3.61 -20.74 -3.94
N ILE A 490 -4.51 -20.41 -2.98
CA ILE A 490 -4.45 -20.89 -1.59
C ILE A 490 -4.46 -22.41 -1.53
N ASN A 491 -5.37 -23.06 -2.24
CA ASN A 491 -5.61 -24.51 -2.13
C ASN A 491 -4.46 -25.35 -2.71
N GLU A 492 -3.82 -24.88 -3.78
CA GLU A 492 -2.79 -25.66 -4.47
C GLU A 492 -1.35 -25.28 -4.08
N GLU A 493 -1.12 -24.07 -3.61
CA GLU A 493 0.24 -23.60 -3.31
C GLU A 493 0.44 -23.19 -1.85
N ILE A 494 -0.43 -22.34 -1.28
CA ILE A 494 -0.20 -21.80 0.05
C ILE A 494 -0.47 -22.85 1.12
N PHE A 495 -1.69 -23.39 1.18
CA PHE A 495 -2.09 -24.33 2.20
C PHE A 495 -1.23 -25.61 2.23
N PRO A 496 -0.95 -26.28 1.10
CA PRO A 496 -0.07 -27.45 1.10
C PRO A 496 1.34 -27.15 1.60
N GLY A 497 1.90 -25.98 1.23
CA GLY A 497 3.21 -25.55 1.70
C GLY A 497 3.24 -25.27 3.21
N TRP A 498 2.20 -24.65 3.75
CA TRP A 498 2.09 -24.35 5.17
C TRP A 498 1.92 -25.60 6.03
N ARG A 499 1.18 -26.58 5.54
CA ARG A 499 0.92 -27.84 6.27
C ARG A 499 1.93 -28.95 5.99
N ASN A 500 2.91 -28.70 5.12
CA ASN A 500 4.00 -29.66 4.91
C ASN A 500 4.75 -29.93 6.23
N PRO A 501 4.90 -31.19 6.68
CA PRO A 501 5.54 -31.54 7.95
C PRO A 501 6.99 -31.06 8.10
N GLU A 502 7.71 -30.89 6.99
CA GLU A 502 9.09 -30.41 6.98
C GLU A 502 9.22 -28.89 7.17
N ASN A 503 8.12 -28.14 7.04
CA ASN A 503 8.11 -26.70 7.16
C ASN A 503 7.72 -26.28 8.57
N PHE A 504 8.31 -25.17 9.04
CA PHE A 504 7.93 -24.53 10.30
C PHE A 504 7.43 -23.11 10.02
N ILE A 505 6.18 -22.86 10.37
CA ILE A 505 5.48 -21.60 10.08
C ILE A 505 5.23 -20.83 11.38
N VAL A 506 5.74 -19.61 11.43
CA VAL A 506 5.53 -18.66 12.53
C VAL A 506 4.66 -17.51 12.05
N VAL A 507 3.64 -17.15 12.81
CA VAL A 507 2.81 -15.97 12.55
C VAL A 507 2.82 -15.03 13.74
N SER A 508 3.24 -13.81 13.52
CA SER A 508 3.12 -12.72 14.50
C SER A 508 1.86 -11.92 14.16
N ASP A 509 0.85 -11.99 15.01
CA ASP A 509 -0.42 -11.30 14.81
C ASP A 509 -1.03 -10.94 16.18
N PRO A 510 -1.75 -9.81 16.31
CA PRO A 510 -2.49 -9.50 17.52
C PRO A 510 -3.74 -10.36 17.71
N TYR A 511 -4.25 -11.02 16.65
CA TYR A 511 -5.48 -11.80 16.66
C TYR A 511 -5.30 -13.17 15.98
N PRO A 512 -6.16 -14.17 16.29
CA PRO A 512 -6.11 -15.48 15.67
C PRO A 512 -6.72 -15.44 14.25
N SER A 513 -6.05 -14.72 13.34
CA SER A 513 -6.41 -14.69 11.92
C SER A 513 -6.33 -16.09 11.29
N VAL A 514 -6.93 -16.29 10.11
CA VAL A 514 -6.86 -17.57 9.38
C VAL A 514 -5.41 -18.03 9.20
N SER A 515 -4.50 -17.09 8.93
CA SER A 515 -3.07 -17.41 8.87
C SER A 515 -2.51 -17.84 10.23
N ALA A 516 -2.88 -17.16 11.31
CA ALA A 516 -2.40 -17.49 12.64
C ALA A 516 -2.85 -18.89 13.05
N VAL A 517 -4.14 -19.24 12.86
CA VAL A 517 -4.63 -20.58 13.20
C VAL A 517 -4.10 -21.69 12.30
N ALA A 518 -3.58 -21.38 11.12
CA ALA A 518 -2.92 -22.34 10.23
C ALA A 518 -1.42 -22.52 10.55
N ALA A 519 -0.82 -21.67 11.37
CA ALA A 519 0.60 -21.68 11.72
C ALA A 519 0.96 -22.80 12.72
N ASP A 520 2.26 -22.95 12.96
CA ASP A 520 2.81 -23.84 13.98
C ASP A 520 3.04 -23.10 15.31
N LEU A 521 3.43 -21.82 15.21
CA LEU A 521 3.67 -20.93 16.34
C LEU A 521 3.02 -19.58 16.09
N ILE A 522 2.22 -19.10 17.04
CA ILE A 522 1.64 -17.76 17.04
C ILE A 522 2.38 -16.91 18.07
N LEU A 523 2.84 -15.72 17.66
CA LEU A 523 3.49 -14.76 18.53
C LEU A 523 2.59 -13.52 18.71
N PRO A 524 2.22 -13.16 19.96
CA PRO A 524 1.40 -12.00 20.24
C PRO A 524 2.16 -10.70 19.96
N THR A 525 1.53 -9.75 19.23
CA THR A 525 2.17 -8.50 18.85
C THR A 525 1.52 -7.27 19.47
N CYS A 526 2.33 -6.26 19.77
CA CYS A 526 1.88 -4.93 20.10
C CYS A 526 1.18 -4.27 18.91
N MET A 527 0.11 -3.55 19.19
CA MET A 527 -0.62 -2.76 18.22
C MET A 527 -0.36 -1.27 18.44
N TRP A 528 -0.12 -0.53 17.34
CA TRP A 528 -0.17 0.92 17.27
C TRP A 528 0.48 1.62 18.48
N VAL A 529 -0.31 2.36 19.32
CA VAL A 529 0.18 3.11 20.48
C VAL A 529 0.55 2.27 21.70
N GLU A 530 0.47 0.94 21.59
CA GLU A 530 1.07 0.00 22.57
C GLU A 530 2.60 -0.07 22.46
N LYS A 531 3.16 0.55 21.43
CA LYS A 531 4.61 0.70 21.17
C LYS A 531 4.89 2.08 20.58
N GLU A 532 6.13 2.50 20.60
CA GLU A 532 6.56 3.64 19.80
C GLU A 532 6.84 3.22 18.35
N GLY A 533 6.84 4.17 17.44
CA GLY A 533 7.12 3.87 16.06
C GLY A 533 7.09 5.06 15.12
N ALA A 534 7.34 4.78 13.85
CA ALA A 534 7.15 5.72 12.76
C ALA A 534 6.48 5.03 11.56
N TYR A 535 5.61 5.75 10.86
CA TYR A 535 5.02 5.36 9.59
C TYR A 535 5.43 6.31 8.48
N GLY A 536 5.59 5.81 7.27
CA GLY A 536 5.73 6.61 6.06
C GLY A 536 4.45 6.55 5.23
N ASN A 537 3.77 7.70 5.04
CA ASN A 537 2.51 7.77 4.30
C ASN A 537 2.71 7.84 2.77
N ALA A 538 1.61 7.88 2.00
CA ALA A 538 1.66 7.85 0.54
C ALA A 538 2.26 9.13 -0.07
N GLU A 539 2.25 10.28 0.61
CA GLU A 539 2.93 11.51 0.18
C GLU A 539 4.38 11.65 0.69
N ARG A 540 5.01 10.56 1.15
CA ARG A 540 6.40 10.53 1.66
C ARG A 540 6.63 11.25 2.99
N ARG A 541 5.58 11.49 3.76
CA ARG A 541 5.68 12.08 5.11
C ARG A 541 5.95 10.99 6.13
N THR A 542 7.06 11.10 6.88
CA THR A 542 7.36 10.23 8.02
C THR A 542 6.74 10.81 9.28
N GLN A 543 5.94 10.01 9.98
CA GLN A 543 5.19 10.40 11.15
C GLN A 543 5.56 9.50 12.33
N PHE A 544 6.06 10.09 13.39
CA PHE A 544 6.52 9.43 14.60
C PHE A 544 5.48 9.52 15.73
N TRP A 545 5.44 8.52 16.60
CA TRP A 545 4.69 8.54 17.86
C TRP A 545 5.42 7.77 18.95
N ARG A 546 5.10 8.11 20.22
CA ARG A 546 5.59 7.41 21.40
C ARG A 546 4.57 6.37 21.89
N GLN A 547 5.03 5.41 22.67
CA GLN A 547 4.14 4.48 23.37
C GLN A 547 3.24 5.26 24.35
N GLN A 548 1.94 4.99 24.32
CA GLN A 548 0.96 5.68 25.18
C GLN A 548 0.25 4.72 26.15
N VAL A 549 0.15 3.45 25.82
CA VAL A 549 -0.43 2.42 26.68
C VAL A 549 0.45 1.16 26.66
N LYS A 550 0.33 0.34 27.69
CA LYS A 550 1.00 -0.98 27.72
C LYS A 550 0.24 -1.95 26.82
N ALA A 551 0.98 -2.85 26.19
CA ALA A 551 0.38 -3.96 25.47
C ALA A 551 -0.27 -4.96 26.42
N PRO A 552 -1.34 -5.66 26.02
CA PRO A 552 -1.97 -6.69 26.85
C PRO A 552 -1.08 -7.95 26.95
N GLY A 553 -1.12 -8.58 28.10
CA GLY A 553 -0.38 -9.82 28.34
C GLY A 553 1.13 -9.68 28.10
N GLU A 554 1.70 -10.58 27.34
CA GLU A 554 3.11 -10.66 26.98
C GLU A 554 3.42 -10.17 25.56
N ALA A 555 2.48 -9.46 24.90
CA ALA A 555 2.67 -9.00 23.53
C ALA A 555 3.91 -8.10 23.39
N LYS A 556 4.69 -8.33 22.33
CA LYS A 556 5.94 -7.60 22.02
C LYS A 556 5.88 -6.90 20.66
N SER A 557 6.74 -5.88 20.53
CA SER A 557 6.99 -5.17 19.27
C SER A 557 7.77 -6.04 18.30
#